data_a738574a0415c81bcdda4f51b4dea736
#
_entry.id   a738574a0415c81bcdda4f51b4dea736
#
_cell.length_a   1.000
_cell.length_b   1.000
_cell.length_c   1.000
_cell.angle_alpha   90.00
_cell.angle_beta   90.00
_cell.angle_gamma   90.00
#
_symmetry.space_group_name_H-M   'P 1'
#
loop_
_entity.id
_entity.type
_entity.pdbx_description
1 polymer ?
#
loop_
_entity_poly.entity_id
_entity_poly.type
_entity_poly.pdbx_seq_one_letter_code
_entity_poly.pdbx_strand_id
1 'polypeptide(L)'
;ELVSRLGEENKTTETFKEFVSASKEDQLKIKDVGGYVGGYLRGGKRSPANVVHRQLMTLDLDFAHKDLWDDFTLQFDNAAVLHGTHKHSDASPRYRLIMPLSREVTADEYVAISRKIAGIIGIDLFDNSTFETNRLMFWPSTPKDMDYYFKVQDGPWIDADEILNSYADWKDSSLWPTASSRFEAVDRAVKKQEDPTIKRGLIGAFCRTYSIPEAIETFLSDTYVPSALEGRYTYTKGSASAGLIVYEDKFAYSCLLYTSPSPRDRG
;
A
#
# COMPACT_ATOMS: atom_id res chain seq x y z
N GLU A 1 -13.63 20.88 6.88
CA GLU A 1 -13.24 20.30 8.17
C GLU A 1 -11.96 19.48 8.06
N LEU A 2 -11.87 18.46 7.16
CA LEU A 2 -10.66 17.65 6.98
C LEU A 2 -9.45 18.48 6.56
N VAL A 3 -9.59 19.31 5.52
CA VAL A 3 -8.52 20.19 5.00
C VAL A 3 -8.03 21.15 6.10
N SER A 4 -8.94 21.75 6.86
CA SER A 4 -8.61 22.62 8.00
C SER A 4 -7.76 21.87 9.03
N ARG A 5 -8.17 20.66 9.42
CA ARG A 5 -7.43 19.84 10.39
C ARG A 5 -6.07 19.37 9.87
N LEU A 6 -5.95 19.09 8.57
CA LEU A 6 -4.67 18.75 7.94
C LEU A 6 -3.73 19.96 7.83
N GLY A 7 -4.28 21.18 7.77
CA GLY A 7 -3.51 22.41 7.75
C GLY A 7 -3.06 22.90 9.14
N GLU A 8 -3.54 22.27 10.23
CA GLU A 8 -3.11 22.60 11.57
C GLU A 8 -1.69 22.10 11.84
N GLU A 9 -0.79 23.00 12.22
CA GLU A 9 0.57 22.66 12.59
C GLU A 9 0.61 22.15 14.04
N ASN A 10 0.87 20.87 14.23
CA ASN A 10 1.07 20.27 15.54
C ASN A 10 2.56 20.13 15.83
N LYS A 11 3.14 21.08 16.53
CA LYS A 11 4.54 21.00 16.99
C LYS A 11 4.68 20.01 18.14
N THR A 12 5.69 19.16 18.00
CA THR A 12 6.13 18.27 19.10
C THR A 12 7.27 18.91 19.90
N THR A 13 7.76 18.25 20.91
CA THR A 13 8.69 18.85 21.87
C THR A 13 10.17 18.60 21.55
N GLU A 14 10.46 17.58 20.74
CA GLU A 14 11.81 17.21 20.33
C GLU A 14 12.25 18.00 19.09
N THR A 15 13.55 18.01 18.83
CA THR A 15 14.14 18.47 17.58
C THR A 15 14.12 17.37 16.52
N PHE A 16 14.25 17.73 15.25
CA PHE A 16 14.36 16.76 14.15
C PHE A 16 15.53 15.78 14.36
N LYS A 17 16.67 16.30 14.85
CA LYS A 17 17.85 15.47 15.14
C LYS A 17 17.57 14.45 16.24
N GLU A 18 16.91 14.85 17.32
CA GLU A 18 16.50 13.97 18.41
C GLU A 18 15.53 12.90 17.90
N PHE A 19 14.54 13.30 17.12
CA PHE A 19 13.58 12.36 16.51
C PHE A 19 14.27 11.32 15.62
N VAL A 20 15.13 11.73 14.70
CA VAL A 20 15.80 10.80 13.76
C VAL A 20 16.73 9.84 14.50
N SER A 21 17.33 10.29 15.61
CA SER A 21 18.24 9.48 16.44
C SER A 21 17.51 8.54 17.42
N ALA A 22 16.22 8.76 17.64
CA ALA A 22 15.40 7.94 18.55
C ALA A 22 15.16 6.52 18.00
N SER A 23 14.83 5.59 18.89
CA SER A 23 14.42 4.25 18.50
C SER A 23 13.14 4.29 17.65
N LYS A 24 12.91 3.26 16.83
CA LYS A 24 11.66 3.18 16.03
C LYS A 24 10.41 3.20 16.89
N GLU A 25 10.48 2.63 18.09
CA GLU A 25 9.38 2.63 19.06
C GLU A 25 9.09 4.03 19.58
N ASP A 26 10.14 4.80 19.96
CA ASP A 26 9.99 6.16 20.43
C ASP A 26 9.55 7.10 19.30
N GLN A 27 10.11 6.96 18.09
CA GLN A 27 9.63 7.69 16.91
C GLN A 27 8.13 7.45 16.66
N LEU A 28 7.63 6.23 16.90
CA LEU A 28 6.22 5.92 16.76
C LEU A 28 5.38 6.64 17.82
N LYS A 29 5.82 6.63 19.08
CA LYS A 29 5.14 7.32 20.19
C LYS A 29 5.10 8.84 19.98
N ILE A 30 6.20 9.43 19.53
CA ILE A 30 6.31 10.87 19.28
C ILE A 30 5.32 11.34 18.21
N LYS A 31 5.25 10.64 17.08
CA LYS A 31 4.38 11.02 15.97
C LYS A 31 2.93 10.55 16.12
N ASP A 32 2.60 9.79 17.15
CA ASP A 32 1.24 9.30 17.40
C ASP A 32 0.41 10.37 18.11
N VAL A 33 -0.04 11.32 17.34
CA VAL A 33 -0.99 12.36 17.74
C VAL A 33 -2.43 12.00 17.35
N GLY A 34 -2.70 10.69 17.24
CA GLY A 34 -3.91 10.15 16.67
C GLY A 34 -3.83 10.02 15.15
N GLY A 35 -4.88 9.45 14.55
CA GLY A 35 -4.87 9.20 13.11
C GLY A 35 -6.23 8.82 12.56
N TYR A 36 -6.28 8.56 11.26
CA TYR A 36 -7.50 8.24 10.53
C TYR A 36 -7.23 7.18 9.45
N VAL A 37 -8.29 6.57 8.99
CA VAL A 37 -8.34 5.77 7.76
C VAL A 37 -9.35 6.44 6.84
N GLY A 38 -9.01 6.68 5.60
CA GLY A 38 -9.86 7.40 4.62
C GLY A 38 -11.05 6.57 4.13
N GLY A 39 -11.83 5.95 5.02
CA GLY A 39 -12.97 5.11 4.71
C GLY A 39 -13.66 4.58 5.97
N TYR A 40 -14.51 3.58 5.80
CA TYR A 40 -15.28 2.98 6.90
C TYR A 40 -14.77 1.56 7.23
N LEU A 41 -14.55 1.32 8.53
CA LEU A 41 -14.12 0.04 9.08
C LEU A 41 -15.23 -0.59 9.92
N ARG A 42 -15.60 -1.82 9.61
CA ARG A 42 -16.60 -2.56 10.37
C ARG A 42 -16.11 -2.83 11.80
N GLY A 43 -16.97 -2.55 12.77
CA GLY A 43 -16.70 -2.82 14.19
C GLY A 43 -15.52 -2.03 14.79
N GLY A 44 -15.07 -0.96 14.13
CA GLY A 44 -13.98 -0.11 14.62
C GLY A 44 -12.59 -0.78 14.68
N LYS A 45 -12.47 -2.05 14.29
CA LYS A 45 -11.20 -2.78 14.28
C LYS A 45 -10.47 -2.56 12.95
N ARG A 46 -9.24 -2.04 13.02
CA ARG A 46 -8.39 -1.79 11.86
C ARG A 46 -7.71 -3.09 11.39
N SER A 47 -8.36 -3.76 10.45
CA SER A 47 -7.79 -4.88 9.69
C SER A 47 -8.26 -4.83 8.23
N PRO A 48 -7.55 -5.44 7.28
CA PRO A 48 -7.96 -5.45 5.87
C PRO A 48 -9.39 -6.01 5.68
N ALA A 49 -9.73 -7.09 6.37
CA ALA A 49 -11.04 -7.74 6.28
C ALA A 49 -12.22 -6.87 6.81
N ASN A 50 -11.92 -5.83 7.58
CA ASN A 50 -12.92 -4.93 8.13
C ASN A 50 -13.13 -3.65 7.31
N VAL A 51 -12.35 -3.43 6.25
CA VAL A 51 -12.55 -2.30 5.35
C VAL A 51 -13.85 -2.53 4.56
N VAL A 52 -14.84 -1.70 4.80
CA VAL A 52 -16.11 -1.75 4.08
C VAL A 52 -16.00 -0.97 2.78
N HIS A 53 -15.49 0.26 2.86
CA HIS A 53 -15.21 1.10 1.70
C HIS A 53 -14.10 2.11 2.00
N ARG A 54 -13.54 2.67 0.94
CA ARG A 54 -12.67 3.85 0.96
C ARG A 54 -13.31 4.94 0.12
N GLN A 55 -13.14 6.19 0.53
CA GLN A 55 -13.58 7.36 -0.24
C GLN A 55 -12.51 8.46 -0.26
N LEU A 56 -11.48 8.29 0.54
CA LEU A 56 -10.34 9.19 0.58
C LEU A 56 -9.08 8.39 0.22
N MET A 57 -8.43 8.74 -0.87
CA MET A 57 -7.12 8.21 -1.22
C MET A 57 -6.06 8.92 -0.37
N THR A 58 -5.18 8.14 0.25
CA THR A 58 -4.14 8.62 1.15
C THR A 58 -2.85 7.87 0.87
N LEU A 59 -1.83 8.57 0.39
CA LEU A 59 -0.59 7.95 -0.11
C LEU A 59 0.66 8.60 0.52
N ASP A 60 1.53 7.79 1.10
CA ASP A 60 2.81 8.22 1.65
C ASP A 60 3.90 8.21 0.56
N LEU A 61 4.57 9.34 0.35
CA LEU A 61 5.70 9.52 -0.56
C LEU A 61 6.98 9.65 0.26
N ASP A 62 7.67 8.54 0.44
CA ASP A 62 8.89 8.45 1.25
C ASP A 62 10.16 8.79 0.46
N PHE A 63 10.08 8.84 -0.87
CA PHE A 63 11.20 9.08 -1.80
C PHE A 63 10.91 10.27 -2.73
N ALA A 64 10.19 11.26 -2.23
CA ALA A 64 9.79 12.42 -3.00
C ALA A 64 10.94 13.40 -3.25
N HIS A 65 10.77 14.31 -4.20
CA HIS A 65 11.61 15.46 -4.44
C HIS A 65 10.87 16.76 -4.07
N LYS A 66 11.62 17.86 -3.91
CA LYS A 66 11.06 19.12 -3.40
C LYS A 66 10.02 19.77 -4.34
N ASP A 67 10.16 19.56 -5.66
CA ASP A 67 9.32 20.18 -6.68
C ASP A 67 8.08 19.32 -7.00
N LEU A 68 7.82 18.26 -6.21
CA LEU A 68 6.71 17.29 -6.42
C LEU A 68 5.35 17.97 -6.56
N TRP A 69 5.09 19.02 -5.78
CA TRP A 69 3.81 19.73 -5.85
C TRP A 69 3.60 20.41 -7.20
N ASP A 70 4.63 21.04 -7.72
CA ASP A 70 4.57 21.72 -9.01
C ASP A 70 4.37 20.71 -10.14
N ASP A 71 5.08 19.59 -10.11
CA ASP A 71 4.91 18.50 -11.07
C ASP A 71 3.52 17.84 -10.97
N PHE A 72 2.99 17.69 -9.76
CA PHE A 72 1.65 17.17 -9.52
C PHE A 72 0.58 18.08 -10.12
N THR A 73 0.65 19.39 -9.87
CA THR A 73 -0.33 20.37 -10.34
C THR A 73 -0.31 20.57 -11.87
N LEU A 74 0.78 20.19 -12.53
CA LEU A 74 0.85 20.15 -14.00
C LEU A 74 0.10 18.95 -14.61
N GLN A 75 -0.08 17.88 -13.82
CA GLN A 75 -0.69 16.64 -14.29
C GLN A 75 -2.14 16.45 -13.82
N PHE A 76 -2.49 17.06 -12.68
CA PHE A 76 -3.79 16.88 -12.03
C PHE A 76 -4.41 18.24 -11.71
N ASP A 77 -5.66 18.42 -12.09
CA ASP A 77 -6.51 19.54 -11.70
C ASP A 77 -7.49 19.18 -10.56
N ASN A 78 -7.36 17.98 -10.01
CA ASN A 78 -8.23 17.42 -8.98
C ASN A 78 -7.96 18.04 -7.60
N ALA A 79 -9.00 18.01 -6.76
CA ALA A 79 -8.86 18.37 -5.35
C ALA A 79 -7.79 17.50 -4.66
N ALA A 80 -6.82 18.15 -4.03
CA ALA A 80 -5.72 17.48 -3.38
C ALA A 80 -5.15 18.26 -2.20
N VAL A 81 -4.62 17.52 -1.23
CA VAL A 81 -3.77 18.05 -0.16
C VAL A 81 -2.44 17.32 -0.20
N LEU A 82 -1.34 18.06 -0.17
CA LEU A 82 0.00 17.53 0.04
C LEU A 82 0.59 18.14 1.31
N HIS A 83 0.95 17.30 2.29
CA HIS A 83 1.58 17.78 3.51
C HIS A 83 2.82 16.99 3.89
N GLY A 84 3.74 17.65 4.61
CA GLY A 84 4.91 17.00 5.17
C GLY A 84 4.52 15.96 6.22
N THR A 85 5.21 14.82 6.22
CA THR A 85 5.14 13.86 7.32
C THR A 85 6.11 14.29 8.44
N HIS A 86 5.99 13.72 9.63
CA HIS A 86 6.87 14.07 10.78
C HIS A 86 8.38 13.97 10.47
N LYS A 87 8.75 13.15 9.50
CA LYS A 87 10.13 12.94 9.05
C LYS A 87 10.52 13.75 7.81
N HIS A 88 9.66 14.69 7.42
CA HIS A 88 9.95 15.57 6.29
C HIS A 88 11.10 16.53 6.59
N SER A 89 11.97 16.75 5.59
CA SER A 89 12.98 17.81 5.58
C SER A 89 13.29 18.20 4.13
N ASP A 90 13.84 19.40 3.91
CA ASP A 90 14.25 19.85 2.57
C ASP A 90 15.30 18.93 1.93
N ALA A 91 16.17 18.35 2.74
CA ALA A 91 17.21 17.42 2.29
C ALA A 91 16.66 16.02 1.95
N SER A 92 15.53 15.64 2.54
CA SER A 92 14.86 14.36 2.31
C SER A 92 13.35 14.58 2.39
N PRO A 93 12.73 15.09 1.32
CA PRO A 93 11.31 15.38 1.30
C PRO A 93 10.48 14.11 1.48
N ARG A 94 9.51 14.18 2.41
CA ARG A 94 8.56 13.12 2.69
C ARG A 94 7.18 13.71 2.84
N TYR A 95 6.29 13.31 1.97
CA TYR A 95 4.96 13.88 1.90
C TYR A 95 3.87 12.83 2.07
N ARG A 96 2.68 13.31 2.33
CA ARG A 96 1.44 12.56 2.20
C ARG A 96 0.52 13.29 1.24
N LEU A 97 0.12 12.58 0.19
CA LEU A 97 -0.89 13.04 -0.77
C LEU A 97 -2.24 12.49 -0.38
N ILE A 98 -3.23 13.37 -0.37
CA ILE A 98 -4.63 13.07 -0.01
C ILE A 98 -5.52 13.58 -1.13
N MET A 99 -6.36 12.71 -1.70
CA MET A 99 -7.30 13.08 -2.77
C MET A 99 -8.65 12.41 -2.50
N PRO A 100 -9.78 13.14 -2.57
CA PRO A 100 -11.11 12.56 -2.45
C PRO A 100 -11.49 11.80 -3.72
N LEU A 101 -12.23 10.71 -3.54
CA LEU A 101 -12.82 9.92 -4.63
C LEU A 101 -14.28 10.30 -4.84
N SER A 102 -14.74 10.31 -6.08
CA SER A 102 -16.10 10.71 -6.48
C SER A 102 -17.20 9.85 -5.83
N ARG A 103 -16.86 8.62 -5.46
CA ARG A 103 -17.73 7.68 -4.77
C ARG A 103 -16.97 6.81 -3.76
N GLU A 104 -17.71 6.10 -2.95
CA GLU A 104 -17.19 4.99 -2.16
C GLU A 104 -16.69 3.88 -3.08
N VAL A 105 -15.53 3.33 -2.77
CA VAL A 105 -14.90 2.23 -3.52
C VAL A 105 -14.58 1.05 -2.62
N THR A 106 -14.62 -0.14 -3.17
CA THR A 106 -14.21 -1.37 -2.48
C THR A 106 -12.71 -1.38 -2.22
N ALA A 107 -12.25 -2.32 -1.41
CA ALA A 107 -10.84 -2.47 -1.09
C ALA A 107 -9.97 -2.69 -2.35
N ASP A 108 -10.41 -3.53 -3.28
CA ASP A 108 -9.64 -3.83 -4.50
C ASP A 108 -9.69 -2.69 -5.51
N GLU A 109 -10.85 -2.02 -5.68
CA GLU A 109 -10.93 -0.79 -6.47
C GLU A 109 -9.98 0.29 -5.94
N TYR A 110 -9.92 0.46 -4.60
CA TYR A 110 -9.00 1.40 -3.97
C TYR A 110 -7.54 1.11 -4.32
N VAL A 111 -7.12 -0.16 -4.25
CA VAL A 111 -5.74 -0.53 -4.60
C VAL A 111 -5.46 -0.27 -6.08
N ALA A 112 -6.39 -0.63 -6.98
CA ALA A 112 -6.23 -0.38 -8.41
C ALA A 112 -6.13 1.13 -8.72
N ILE A 113 -7.06 1.94 -8.19
CA ILE A 113 -7.08 3.40 -8.36
C ILE A 113 -5.80 4.04 -7.82
N SER A 114 -5.45 3.74 -6.57
CA SER A 114 -4.29 4.36 -5.92
C SER A 114 -2.97 4.00 -6.61
N ARG A 115 -2.83 2.77 -7.11
CA ARG A 115 -1.66 2.36 -7.91
C ARG A 115 -1.63 3.03 -9.27
N LYS A 116 -2.78 3.23 -9.92
CA LYS A 116 -2.84 3.94 -11.20
C LYS A 116 -2.39 5.38 -11.05
N ILE A 117 -2.93 6.09 -10.08
CA ILE A 117 -2.54 7.48 -9.77
C ILE A 117 -1.04 7.55 -9.41
N ALA A 118 -0.57 6.66 -8.53
CA ALA A 118 0.85 6.58 -8.18
C ALA A 118 1.73 6.26 -9.40
N GLY A 119 1.24 5.44 -10.34
CA GLY A 119 1.93 5.14 -11.60
C GLY A 119 2.09 6.37 -12.50
N ILE A 120 1.10 7.26 -12.53
CA ILE A 120 1.15 8.52 -13.28
C ILE A 120 2.16 9.50 -12.64
N ILE A 121 2.13 9.63 -11.30
CA ILE A 121 3.03 10.53 -10.56
C ILE A 121 4.48 10.01 -10.57
N GLY A 122 4.67 8.68 -10.55
CA GLY A 122 5.94 7.99 -10.41
C GLY A 122 5.89 7.02 -9.23
N ILE A 123 5.56 5.76 -9.50
CA ILE A 123 5.27 4.75 -8.46
C ILE A 123 6.43 4.53 -7.46
N ASP A 124 7.67 4.75 -7.89
CA ASP A 124 8.87 4.56 -7.06
C ASP A 124 9.06 5.66 -6.00
N LEU A 125 8.31 6.77 -6.08
CA LEU A 125 8.28 7.81 -5.06
C LEU A 125 7.54 7.39 -3.79
N PHE A 126 6.70 6.34 -3.88
CA PHE A 126 5.77 5.94 -2.83
C PHE A 126 6.31 4.81 -1.95
N ASP A 127 5.92 4.82 -0.66
CA ASP A 127 6.07 3.65 0.21
C ASP A 127 5.16 2.52 -0.29
N ASN A 128 5.72 1.33 -0.48
CA ASN A 128 4.97 0.17 -0.97
C ASN A 128 3.78 -0.23 -0.08
N SER A 129 3.84 0.04 1.22
CA SER A 129 2.76 -0.26 2.16
C SER A 129 1.63 0.77 2.13
N THR A 130 1.79 1.89 1.39
CA THR A 130 0.78 2.94 1.32
C THR A 130 -0.51 2.51 0.63
N PHE A 131 -0.44 1.47 -0.21
CA PHE A 131 -1.59 0.92 -0.93
C PHE A 131 -2.45 -0.03 -0.07
N GLU A 132 -2.06 -0.29 1.18
CA GLU A 132 -2.87 -1.09 2.10
C GLU A 132 -4.17 -0.36 2.45
N THR A 133 -5.29 -1.04 2.26
CA THR A 133 -6.63 -0.44 2.39
C THR A 133 -6.98 0.00 3.82
N ASN A 134 -6.40 -0.66 4.82
CA ASN A 134 -6.56 -0.34 6.24
C ASN A 134 -5.41 0.51 6.81
N ARG A 135 -4.59 1.13 5.94
CA ARG A 135 -3.45 1.93 6.38
C ARG A 135 -3.90 3.08 7.29
N LEU A 136 -3.31 3.15 8.49
CA LEU A 136 -3.48 4.28 9.40
C LEU A 136 -2.61 5.44 8.93
N MET A 137 -3.22 6.59 8.79
CA MET A 137 -2.55 7.86 8.56
C MET A 137 -2.56 8.65 9.86
N PHE A 138 -1.39 8.93 10.43
CA PHE A 138 -1.30 9.84 11.58
C PHE A 138 -1.70 11.27 11.18
N TRP A 139 -2.34 11.99 12.08
CA TRP A 139 -2.49 13.43 11.90
C TRP A 139 -1.14 14.10 11.74
N PRO A 140 -1.07 15.23 11.04
CA PRO A 140 0.19 15.94 10.85
C PRO A 140 0.81 16.33 12.19
N SER A 141 2.11 16.14 12.31
CA SER A 141 2.93 16.66 13.40
C SER A 141 4.33 16.98 12.89
N THR A 142 5.01 17.92 13.54
CA THR A 142 6.29 18.47 13.08
C THR A 142 7.21 18.66 14.27
N PRO A 143 8.51 18.28 14.21
CA PRO A 143 9.48 18.62 15.24
C PRO A 143 9.55 20.14 15.48
N LYS A 144 9.87 20.57 16.71
CA LYS A 144 9.81 21.99 17.12
C LYS A 144 10.69 22.93 16.29
N ASP A 145 11.74 22.41 15.68
CA ASP A 145 12.73 23.12 14.88
C ASP A 145 12.55 23.00 13.37
N MET A 146 11.46 22.37 12.91
CA MET A 146 11.15 22.19 11.49
C MET A 146 9.88 22.95 11.11
N ASP A 147 9.80 23.41 9.88
CA ASP A 147 8.62 24.05 9.33
C ASP A 147 7.63 22.99 8.79
N TYR A 148 6.35 23.26 8.95
CA TYR A 148 5.31 22.40 8.42
C TYR A 148 5.03 22.71 6.95
N TYR A 149 5.21 21.71 6.10
CA TYR A 149 4.87 21.82 4.68
C TYR A 149 3.42 21.47 4.44
N PHE A 150 2.65 22.38 3.83
CA PHE A 150 1.26 22.18 3.52
C PHE A 150 0.88 22.89 2.21
N LYS A 151 0.29 22.13 1.29
CA LYS A 151 -0.26 22.62 0.02
C LYS A 151 -1.64 22.06 -0.20
N VAL A 152 -2.52 22.86 -0.79
CA VAL A 152 -3.87 22.45 -1.13
C VAL A 152 -4.23 22.98 -2.52
N GLN A 153 -4.95 22.16 -3.27
CA GLN A 153 -5.56 22.48 -4.56
C GLN A 153 -7.04 22.16 -4.49
N ASP A 154 -7.88 23.10 -4.87
CA ASP A 154 -9.28 22.87 -5.13
C ASP A 154 -9.46 22.31 -6.55
N GLY A 155 -10.50 21.50 -6.73
CA GLY A 155 -10.80 20.90 -8.02
C GLY A 155 -11.86 19.82 -7.92
N PRO A 156 -12.18 19.14 -9.04
CA PRO A 156 -13.06 17.98 -9.01
C PRO A 156 -12.45 16.85 -8.19
N TRP A 157 -13.29 16.02 -7.60
CA TRP A 157 -12.83 14.79 -6.97
C TRP A 157 -12.37 13.79 -8.05
N ILE A 158 -11.45 12.89 -7.71
CA ILE A 158 -11.01 11.84 -8.63
C ILE A 158 -12.21 10.99 -9.04
N ASP A 159 -12.49 10.92 -10.34
CA ASP A 159 -13.50 10.01 -10.84
C ASP A 159 -13.00 8.57 -10.77
N ALA A 160 -13.55 7.82 -9.81
CA ALA A 160 -13.16 6.45 -9.55
C ALA A 160 -13.40 5.54 -10.76
N ASP A 161 -14.51 5.74 -11.47
CA ASP A 161 -14.89 4.92 -12.62
C ASP A 161 -14.03 5.23 -13.84
N GLU A 162 -13.69 6.50 -14.07
CA GLU A 162 -12.76 6.89 -15.13
C GLU A 162 -11.39 6.23 -14.94
N ILE A 163 -10.84 6.28 -13.71
CA ILE A 163 -9.55 5.64 -13.42
C ILE A 163 -9.63 4.12 -13.62
N LEU A 164 -10.68 3.46 -13.14
CA LEU A 164 -10.85 2.01 -13.32
C LEU A 164 -11.01 1.64 -14.79
N ASN A 165 -11.78 2.42 -15.57
CA ASN A 165 -11.98 2.21 -16.99
C ASN A 165 -10.71 2.49 -17.84
N SER A 166 -9.72 3.18 -17.29
CA SER A 166 -8.42 3.40 -17.96
C SER A 166 -7.52 2.14 -17.98
N TYR A 167 -7.87 1.10 -17.24
CA TYR A 167 -7.25 -0.23 -17.37
C TYR A 167 -7.91 -1.03 -18.50
N ALA A 168 -7.19 -1.94 -19.13
CA ALA A 168 -7.79 -2.95 -20.02
C ALA A 168 -8.73 -3.89 -19.24
N ASP A 169 -8.29 -4.29 -18.04
CA ASP A 169 -9.08 -4.95 -17.01
C ASP A 169 -8.52 -4.58 -15.63
N TRP A 170 -9.21 -3.72 -14.89
CA TRP A 170 -8.75 -3.31 -13.57
C TRP A 170 -8.77 -4.45 -12.54
N LYS A 171 -9.53 -5.51 -12.78
CA LYS A 171 -9.57 -6.68 -11.90
C LYS A 171 -8.34 -7.56 -12.07
N ASP A 172 -7.64 -7.46 -13.19
CA ASP A 172 -6.36 -8.13 -13.37
C ASP A 172 -5.25 -7.37 -12.66
N SER A 173 -4.87 -7.83 -11.47
CA SER A 173 -3.83 -7.21 -10.65
C SER A 173 -2.44 -7.21 -11.29
N SER A 174 -2.22 -7.97 -12.37
CA SER A 174 -0.97 -7.95 -13.12
C SER A 174 -0.78 -6.66 -13.93
N LEU A 175 -1.87 -5.97 -14.23
CA LEU A 175 -1.88 -4.69 -14.93
C LEU A 175 -1.67 -3.48 -13.99
N TRP A 176 -1.64 -3.71 -12.66
CA TRP A 176 -1.46 -2.62 -11.71
C TRP A 176 -0.01 -2.16 -11.65
N PRO A 177 0.25 -0.86 -11.71
CA PRO A 177 1.60 -0.32 -11.54
C PRO A 177 2.26 -0.85 -10.27
N THR A 178 3.52 -1.25 -10.38
CA THR A 178 4.27 -1.85 -9.27
C THR A 178 5.66 -1.22 -9.19
N ALA A 179 6.05 -0.77 -7.99
CA ALA A 179 7.34 -0.15 -7.76
C ALA A 179 8.49 -1.15 -7.96
N SER A 180 9.60 -0.66 -8.51
CA SER A 180 10.83 -1.45 -8.74
C SER A 180 11.35 -2.08 -7.46
N SER A 181 11.32 -1.35 -6.35
CA SER A 181 11.74 -1.81 -5.02
C SER A 181 10.97 -3.02 -4.50
N ARG A 182 9.74 -3.25 -4.99
CA ARG A 182 8.94 -4.43 -4.62
C ARG A 182 9.50 -5.70 -5.25
N PHE A 183 9.90 -5.65 -6.51
CA PHE A 183 10.55 -6.77 -7.19
C PHE A 183 11.86 -7.12 -6.48
N GLU A 184 12.69 -6.13 -6.16
CA GLU A 184 13.93 -6.33 -5.41
C GLU A 184 13.69 -6.89 -4.00
N ALA A 185 12.62 -6.49 -3.31
CA ALA A 185 12.29 -6.99 -1.98
C ALA A 185 11.87 -8.46 -2.02
N VAL A 186 11.05 -8.85 -3.02
CA VAL A 186 10.66 -10.25 -3.24
C VAL A 186 11.88 -11.07 -3.60
N ASP A 187 12.71 -10.61 -4.53
CA ASP A 187 13.94 -11.27 -4.96
C ASP A 187 14.92 -11.48 -3.79
N ARG A 188 15.08 -10.45 -2.94
CA ARG A 188 15.87 -10.55 -1.69
C ARG A 188 15.26 -11.53 -0.68
N ALA A 189 13.93 -11.57 -0.57
CA ALA A 189 13.25 -12.50 0.33
C ALA A 189 13.39 -13.93 -0.14
N VAL A 190 13.23 -14.18 -1.45
CA VAL A 190 13.46 -15.50 -2.07
C VAL A 190 14.92 -15.95 -1.87
N LYS A 191 15.90 -15.07 -2.13
CA LYS A 191 17.33 -15.37 -1.94
C LYS A 191 17.74 -15.61 -0.48
N LYS A 192 16.99 -15.06 0.50
CA LYS A 192 17.24 -15.28 1.94
C LYS A 192 16.56 -16.53 2.49
N GLN A 193 15.56 -17.04 1.82
CA GLN A 193 14.90 -18.26 2.24
C GLN A 193 15.74 -19.47 1.82
N GLU A 194 16.01 -20.36 2.77
CA GLU A 194 16.59 -21.66 2.42
C GLU A 194 15.66 -22.39 1.46
N ASP A 195 16.25 -23.11 0.51
CA ASP A 195 15.51 -23.96 -0.41
C ASP A 195 14.56 -24.88 0.40
N PRO A 196 13.25 -24.79 0.25
CA PRO A 196 12.32 -25.57 1.04
C PRO A 196 12.49 -27.07 0.83
N THR A 197 13.10 -27.50 -0.28
CA THR A 197 13.33 -28.93 -0.58
C THR A 197 14.41 -29.56 0.29
N ILE A 198 15.34 -28.78 0.84
CA ILE A 198 16.40 -29.28 1.73
C ILE A 198 15.95 -29.36 3.20
N LYS A 199 14.80 -28.78 3.55
CA LYS A 199 14.26 -28.83 4.91
C LYS A 199 13.98 -30.27 5.34
N ARG A 200 14.22 -30.56 6.64
CA ARG A 200 13.90 -31.86 7.24
C ARG A 200 12.42 -31.94 7.63
N GLY A 201 11.93 -33.14 7.83
CA GLY A 201 10.56 -33.39 8.28
C GLY A 201 9.51 -33.24 7.18
N LEU A 202 8.25 -33.06 7.61
CA LEU A 202 7.09 -33.05 6.71
C LEU A 202 7.14 -31.92 5.66
N ILE A 203 7.63 -30.73 6.02
CA ILE A 203 7.73 -29.61 5.10
C ILE A 203 8.66 -29.92 3.95
N GLY A 204 9.87 -30.42 4.24
CA GLY A 204 10.83 -30.80 3.20
C GLY A 204 10.34 -31.98 2.36
N ALA A 205 9.70 -32.98 2.98
CA ALA A 205 9.10 -34.10 2.26
C ALA A 205 8.04 -33.60 1.28
N PHE A 206 7.12 -32.75 1.73
CA PHE A 206 6.07 -32.15 0.89
C PHE A 206 6.68 -31.36 -0.29
N CYS A 207 7.65 -30.47 -0.03
CA CYS A 207 8.27 -29.65 -1.06
C CYS A 207 9.14 -30.43 -2.06
N ARG A 208 9.58 -31.64 -1.71
CA ARG A 208 10.24 -32.56 -2.67
C ARG A 208 9.24 -33.37 -3.49
N THR A 209 8.02 -33.53 -3.00
CA THR A 209 6.97 -34.32 -3.66
C THR A 209 6.14 -33.49 -4.61
N TYR A 210 5.87 -32.22 -4.24
CA TYR A 210 5.03 -31.32 -5.00
C TYR A 210 5.75 -29.99 -5.26
N SER A 211 5.73 -29.54 -6.51
CA SER A 211 5.95 -28.13 -6.84
C SER A 211 4.77 -27.28 -6.34
N ILE A 212 4.91 -25.97 -6.30
CA ILE A 212 3.79 -25.09 -5.90
C ILE A 212 2.59 -25.22 -6.85
N PRO A 213 2.76 -25.23 -8.20
CA PRO A 213 1.64 -25.48 -9.12
C PRO A 213 0.92 -26.81 -8.84
N GLU A 214 1.65 -27.91 -8.70
CA GLU A 214 1.08 -29.23 -8.41
C GLU A 214 0.35 -29.26 -7.05
N ALA A 215 0.91 -28.58 -6.04
CA ALA A 215 0.26 -28.47 -4.73
C ALA A 215 -1.04 -27.66 -4.79
N ILE A 216 -1.09 -26.58 -5.59
CA ILE A 216 -2.30 -25.80 -5.81
C ILE A 216 -3.36 -26.66 -6.53
N GLU A 217 -2.98 -27.35 -7.60
CA GLU A 217 -3.89 -28.18 -8.36
C GLU A 217 -4.45 -29.34 -7.53
N THR A 218 -3.60 -29.98 -6.72
CA THR A 218 -3.97 -31.16 -5.93
C THR A 218 -4.82 -30.80 -4.69
N PHE A 219 -4.46 -29.73 -3.98
CA PHE A 219 -5.01 -29.46 -2.64
C PHE A 219 -5.81 -28.17 -2.54
N LEU A 220 -5.68 -27.26 -3.51
CA LEU A 220 -6.24 -25.93 -3.46
C LEU A 220 -7.00 -25.55 -4.74
N SER A 221 -7.39 -26.51 -5.57
CA SER A 221 -8.12 -26.30 -6.84
C SER A 221 -9.46 -25.57 -6.65
N ASP A 222 -10.13 -25.77 -5.50
CA ASP A 222 -11.36 -25.03 -5.14
C ASP A 222 -11.07 -23.59 -4.67
N THR A 223 -9.80 -23.29 -4.35
CA THR A 223 -9.39 -22.01 -3.75
C THR A 223 -8.69 -21.12 -4.77
N TYR A 224 -7.87 -21.72 -5.62
CA TYR A 224 -7.11 -21.00 -6.63
C TYR A 224 -7.28 -21.63 -8.00
N VAL A 225 -7.49 -20.80 -9.00
CA VAL A 225 -7.55 -21.21 -10.41
C VAL A 225 -6.41 -20.55 -11.18
N PRO A 226 -5.83 -21.23 -12.21
CA PRO A 226 -4.83 -20.60 -13.07
C PRO A 226 -5.34 -19.31 -13.70
N SER A 227 -4.51 -18.30 -13.82
CA SER A 227 -4.83 -17.11 -14.59
C SER A 227 -4.33 -17.22 -16.04
N ALA A 228 -4.66 -16.23 -16.88
CA ALA A 228 -4.18 -16.17 -18.26
C ALA A 228 -2.64 -16.00 -18.35
N LEU A 229 -2.00 -15.51 -17.29
CA LEU A 229 -0.55 -15.36 -17.20
C LEU A 229 0.06 -16.58 -16.52
N GLU A 230 1.07 -17.15 -17.15
CA GLU A 230 1.85 -18.27 -16.62
C GLU A 230 2.44 -17.92 -15.24
N GLY A 231 2.41 -18.88 -14.31
CA GLY A 231 2.91 -18.68 -12.94
C GLY A 231 2.04 -17.82 -12.05
N ARG A 232 0.82 -17.46 -12.49
CA ARG A 232 -0.14 -16.70 -11.68
C ARG A 232 -1.46 -17.44 -11.48
N TYR A 233 -2.04 -17.22 -10.32
CA TYR A 233 -3.31 -17.83 -9.93
C TYR A 233 -4.26 -16.78 -9.37
N THR A 234 -5.54 -17.06 -9.56
CA THR A 234 -6.65 -16.22 -9.07
C THR A 234 -7.30 -16.90 -7.88
N TYR A 235 -7.49 -16.17 -6.79
CA TYR A 235 -8.29 -16.62 -5.66
C TYR A 235 -9.77 -16.60 -6.04
N THR A 236 -10.45 -17.75 -5.96
CA THR A 236 -11.83 -17.92 -6.45
C THR A 236 -12.88 -17.06 -5.74
N LYS A 237 -12.61 -16.65 -4.50
CA LYS A 237 -13.48 -15.78 -3.69
C LYS A 237 -13.01 -14.33 -3.66
N GLY A 238 -11.95 -13.98 -4.41
CA GLY A 238 -11.43 -12.63 -4.54
C GLY A 238 -12.17 -11.83 -5.61
N SER A 239 -12.08 -10.52 -5.53
CA SER A 239 -12.63 -9.59 -6.53
C SER A 239 -11.63 -9.19 -7.61
N ALA A 240 -10.34 -9.56 -7.44
CA ALA A 240 -9.30 -9.33 -8.43
C ALA A 240 -8.63 -10.64 -8.87
N SER A 241 -8.17 -10.68 -10.11
CA SER A 241 -7.53 -11.86 -10.70
C SER A 241 -6.00 -11.78 -10.65
N ALA A 242 -5.31 -12.90 -10.92
CA ALA A 242 -3.87 -13.03 -11.03
C ALA A 242 -3.07 -12.58 -9.79
N GLY A 243 -3.69 -12.59 -8.62
CA GLY A 243 -3.13 -12.07 -7.37
C GLY A 243 -2.09 -12.95 -6.68
N LEU A 244 -2.03 -14.23 -6.98
CA LEU A 244 -0.99 -15.14 -6.49
C LEU A 244 0.08 -15.32 -7.57
N ILE A 245 1.35 -15.15 -7.19
CA ILE A 245 2.51 -15.32 -8.08
C ILE A 245 3.35 -16.47 -7.55
N VAL A 246 3.72 -17.40 -8.43
CA VAL A 246 4.64 -18.50 -8.13
C VAL A 246 6.05 -18.14 -8.59
N TYR A 247 7.04 -18.33 -7.74
CA TYR A 247 8.46 -18.09 -8.00
C TYR A 247 9.22 -19.40 -7.94
N GLU A 248 9.96 -19.70 -9.02
CA GLU A 248 10.84 -20.88 -9.12
C GLU A 248 10.16 -22.20 -8.75
N ASP A 249 8.84 -22.30 -8.91
CA ASP A 249 8.00 -23.43 -8.50
C ASP A 249 8.09 -23.82 -7.01
N LYS A 250 8.80 -23.03 -6.20
CA LYS A 250 9.11 -23.28 -4.79
C LYS A 250 8.43 -22.36 -3.81
N PHE A 251 8.06 -21.14 -4.26
CA PHE A 251 7.50 -20.12 -3.42
C PHE A 251 6.25 -19.54 -4.06
N ALA A 252 5.27 -19.20 -3.24
CA ALA A 252 4.08 -18.46 -3.66
C ALA A 252 3.95 -17.17 -2.88
N TYR A 253 3.65 -16.08 -3.57
CA TYR A 253 3.41 -14.77 -2.99
C TYR A 253 2.07 -14.21 -3.46
N SER A 254 1.23 -13.82 -2.50
CA SER A 254 -0.02 -13.13 -2.82
C SER A 254 0.16 -11.61 -2.75
N CYS A 255 -0.20 -10.91 -3.81
CA CYS A 255 -0.22 -9.45 -3.86
C CYS A 255 -1.55 -8.84 -3.40
N LEU A 256 -2.56 -9.68 -3.14
CA LEU A 256 -3.87 -9.27 -2.66
C LEU A 256 -3.99 -9.57 -1.16
N LEU A 257 -4.48 -8.59 -0.40
CA LEU A 257 -4.63 -8.69 1.06
C LEU A 257 -5.59 -9.79 1.52
N TYR A 258 -6.44 -10.30 0.63
CA TYR A 258 -7.51 -11.26 0.92
C TYR A 258 -7.24 -12.68 0.40
N THR A 259 -6.09 -12.94 -0.21
CA THR A 259 -5.86 -14.22 -0.90
C THR A 259 -5.32 -15.34 -0.01
N SER A 260 -5.02 -15.06 1.26
CA SER A 260 -4.58 -16.08 2.20
C SER A 260 -4.89 -15.65 3.63
N PRO A 261 -5.64 -16.44 4.41
CA PRO A 261 -5.73 -16.21 5.85
C PRO A 261 -4.31 -16.36 6.43
N SER A 262 -3.81 -15.29 7.04
CA SER A 262 -2.56 -15.35 7.77
C SER A 262 -2.64 -16.43 8.85
N PRO A 263 -1.61 -17.27 9.06
CA PRO A 263 -1.57 -18.19 10.21
C PRO A 263 -1.76 -17.50 11.56
N ARG A 264 -1.58 -16.18 11.62
CA ARG A 264 -1.81 -15.34 12.82
C ARG A 264 -3.27 -14.94 13.03
N ASP A 265 -4.13 -15.12 12.02
CA ASP A 265 -5.56 -14.78 12.13
C ASP A 265 -6.41 -15.96 12.67
N ARG A 266 -5.76 -17.04 13.08
CA ARG A 266 -6.37 -18.16 13.81
C ARG A 266 -6.13 -17.98 15.30
N GLY A 267 -6.73 -16.96 15.89
CA GLY A 267 -6.80 -16.73 17.31
C GLY A 267 -8.22 -16.85 17.79
#